data_8122d1823ddbc1e530e239d6930270c9
#
_entry.id   8122d1823ddbc1e530e239d6930270c9
#
_cell.length_a   1.000
_cell.length_b   1.000
_cell.length_c   1.000
_cell.angle_alpha   90.00
_cell.angle_beta   90.00
_cell.angle_gamma   90.00
#
_symmetry.space_group_name_H-M   'P 1'
#
loop_
_entity.id
_entity.type
_entity.pdbx_description
1 polymer ?
#
loop_
_entity_poly.entity_id
_entity_poly.type
_entity_poly.pdbx_seq_one_letter_code
_entity_poly.pdbx_strand_id
1 'polypeptide(L)'
;MARRAGVSQSTVSLVFSGKGVGRISARTEAAVRAAAAELGYRPNAAARALKTGAARTVALVVPDIMNPFFGGLLRGAQTAARAAGYAVALIDTDNDRDWGAASAEALRAGPADGLLLFEVDPPPRAAGSEPIVVIESESRGHPSVRLDAERGTEAAVRHLLELGHERIGHVASVYDRPTFRLRRRAVDRLVAGDVARVHSDFTLASALAAARELLSAHADLTALFCDDDIVAAGAYLAARELGLGIPGDLSIVGFDGLDIGRVLDPPVTTVAADAEELGRVAFELLMAQLAGRRPRSRVLPVELEVRGSTAAPR
;
A
#
# COMPACT_ATOMS: atom_id res chain seq x y z
N MET A 1 -8.18 18.78 -38.53
CA MET A 1 -9.31 19.04 -37.63
C MET A 1 -9.80 20.50 -37.69
N ALA A 2 -8.99 21.53 -37.39
CA ALA A 2 -9.42 22.94 -37.42
C ALA A 2 -10.05 23.33 -38.76
N ARG A 3 -9.39 23.00 -39.88
CA ARG A 3 -9.93 23.21 -41.25
C ARG A 3 -11.26 22.46 -41.51
N ARG A 4 -11.39 21.22 -40.99
CA ARG A 4 -12.60 20.38 -41.15
C ARG A 4 -13.78 20.93 -40.37
N ALA A 5 -13.53 21.52 -39.20
CA ALA A 5 -14.55 22.13 -38.34
C ALA A 5 -14.81 23.62 -38.70
N GLY A 6 -14.10 24.21 -39.64
CA GLY A 6 -14.22 25.61 -40.04
C GLY A 6 -13.83 26.61 -38.94
N VAL A 7 -12.88 26.24 -38.07
CA VAL A 7 -12.48 27.07 -36.92
C VAL A 7 -10.96 27.20 -36.82
N SER A 8 -10.48 28.09 -35.94
CA SER A 8 -9.05 28.24 -35.66
C SER A 8 -8.52 27.08 -34.77
N GLN A 9 -7.18 26.85 -34.80
CA GLN A 9 -6.55 25.89 -33.89
C GLN A 9 -6.74 26.24 -32.41
N SER A 10 -6.80 27.55 -32.09
CA SER A 10 -7.08 28.03 -30.75
C SER A 10 -8.50 27.63 -30.28
N THR A 11 -9.50 27.73 -31.19
CA THR A 11 -10.87 27.28 -30.89
C THR A 11 -10.93 25.78 -30.60
N VAL A 12 -10.25 24.98 -31.44
CA VAL A 12 -10.14 23.53 -31.18
C VAL A 12 -9.49 23.26 -29.82
N SER A 13 -8.40 23.96 -29.48
CA SER A 13 -7.75 23.82 -28.18
C SER A 13 -8.65 24.22 -27.01
N LEU A 14 -9.48 25.24 -27.15
CA LEU A 14 -10.44 25.66 -26.13
C LEU A 14 -11.53 24.61 -25.90
N VAL A 15 -12.05 23.98 -26.96
CA VAL A 15 -13.03 22.88 -26.83
C VAL A 15 -12.47 21.71 -26.04
N PHE A 16 -11.24 21.26 -26.36
CA PHE A 16 -10.64 20.09 -25.72
C PHE A 16 -10.01 20.37 -24.34
N SER A 17 -9.77 21.66 -24.01
CA SER A 17 -9.27 22.03 -22.67
C SER A 17 -10.35 22.29 -21.63
N GLY A 18 -11.64 22.21 -22.01
CA GLY A 18 -12.76 22.56 -21.14
C GLY A 18 -12.91 24.05 -20.82
N LYS A 19 -11.98 24.90 -21.34
CA LYS A 19 -11.99 26.35 -21.13
C LYS A 19 -12.91 27.10 -22.12
N GLY A 20 -13.67 26.35 -22.93
CA GLY A 20 -14.61 26.86 -23.93
C GLY A 20 -15.99 27.25 -23.38
N VAL A 21 -16.31 26.88 -22.14
CA VAL A 21 -17.62 27.17 -21.55
C VAL A 21 -17.86 28.68 -21.48
N GLY A 22 -18.95 29.17 -22.08
CA GLY A 22 -19.27 30.59 -22.18
C GLY A 22 -18.46 31.40 -23.20
N ARG A 23 -17.44 30.77 -23.87
CA ARG A 23 -16.61 31.43 -24.89
C ARG A 23 -16.79 30.87 -26.29
N ILE A 24 -17.40 29.69 -26.41
CA ILE A 24 -17.61 28.97 -27.67
C ILE A 24 -19.09 28.60 -27.74
N SER A 25 -19.74 28.81 -28.90
CA SER A 25 -21.12 28.36 -29.06
C SER A 25 -21.24 26.85 -29.04
N ALA A 26 -22.37 26.33 -28.58
CA ALA A 26 -22.66 24.88 -28.59
C ALA A 26 -22.54 24.28 -30.01
N ARG A 27 -22.91 25.04 -31.03
CA ARG A 27 -22.78 24.66 -32.46
C ARG A 27 -21.32 24.48 -32.85
N THR A 28 -20.44 25.39 -32.43
CA THR A 28 -19.01 25.32 -32.73
C THR A 28 -18.36 24.14 -31.97
N GLU A 29 -18.73 23.92 -30.73
CA GLU A 29 -18.27 22.78 -29.94
C GLU A 29 -18.68 21.45 -30.60
N ALA A 30 -19.93 21.31 -31.01
CA ALA A 30 -20.41 20.12 -31.69
C ALA A 30 -19.68 19.86 -33.00
N ALA A 31 -19.43 20.91 -33.82
CA ALA A 31 -18.69 20.80 -35.07
C ALA A 31 -17.24 20.33 -34.86
N VAL A 32 -16.56 20.85 -33.83
CA VAL A 32 -15.19 20.43 -33.47
C VAL A 32 -15.15 18.97 -32.98
N ARG A 33 -16.11 18.56 -32.15
CA ARG A 33 -16.20 17.19 -31.67
C ARG A 33 -16.52 16.20 -32.79
N ALA A 34 -17.42 16.53 -33.69
CA ALA A 34 -17.75 15.74 -34.88
C ALA A 34 -16.54 15.56 -35.80
N ALA A 35 -15.82 16.66 -36.11
CA ALA A 35 -14.59 16.59 -36.92
C ALA A 35 -13.49 15.77 -36.23
N ALA A 36 -13.40 15.81 -34.94
CA ALA A 36 -12.46 14.96 -34.15
C ALA A 36 -12.81 13.47 -34.26
N ALA A 37 -14.08 13.14 -34.10
CA ALA A 37 -14.58 11.74 -34.20
C ALA A 37 -14.34 11.17 -35.62
N GLU A 38 -14.65 11.98 -36.65
CA GLU A 38 -14.46 11.61 -38.07
C GLU A 38 -12.98 11.34 -38.40
N LEU A 39 -12.06 12.12 -37.82
CA LEU A 39 -10.62 12.01 -38.06
C LEU A 39 -9.92 11.02 -37.08
N GLY A 40 -10.65 10.35 -36.24
CA GLY A 40 -10.09 9.49 -35.19
C GLY A 40 -9.15 10.25 -34.24
N TYR A 41 -9.30 11.57 -34.12
CA TYR A 41 -8.42 12.39 -33.31
C TYR A 41 -8.70 12.17 -31.85
N ARG A 42 -7.67 11.76 -31.14
CA ARG A 42 -7.64 11.75 -29.66
C ARG A 42 -6.69 12.86 -29.19
N PRO A 43 -7.10 13.67 -28.20
CA PRO A 43 -6.19 14.65 -27.60
C PRO A 43 -4.90 13.95 -27.16
N ASN A 44 -3.76 14.38 -27.66
CA ASN A 44 -2.47 13.84 -27.28
C ASN A 44 -2.13 14.33 -25.87
N ALA A 45 -2.10 13.39 -24.91
CA ALA A 45 -1.77 13.67 -23.51
C ALA A 45 -0.36 14.27 -23.36
N ALA A 46 0.63 13.78 -24.14
CA ALA A 46 1.99 14.28 -24.12
C ALA A 46 2.07 15.73 -24.65
N ALA A 47 1.34 16.06 -25.75
CA ALA A 47 1.27 17.41 -26.26
C ALA A 47 0.55 18.37 -25.29
N ARG A 48 -0.43 17.87 -24.55
CA ARG A 48 -1.10 18.64 -23.49
C ARG A 48 -0.18 18.85 -22.30
N ALA A 49 0.54 17.83 -21.85
CA ALA A 49 1.52 17.92 -20.79
C ALA A 49 2.61 18.94 -21.12
N LEU A 50 3.14 18.91 -22.35
CA LEU A 50 4.13 19.87 -22.84
C LEU A 50 3.61 21.32 -22.81
N LYS A 51 2.32 21.53 -23.13
CA LYS A 51 1.68 22.84 -23.13
C LYS A 51 1.31 23.35 -21.74
N THR A 52 0.93 22.46 -20.83
CA THR A 52 0.44 22.81 -19.49
C THR A 52 1.51 22.65 -18.41
N GLY A 53 2.62 21.99 -18.73
CA GLY A 53 3.67 21.62 -17.78
C GLY A 53 3.23 20.53 -16.79
N ALA A 54 2.09 19.85 -17.03
CA ALA A 54 1.54 18.83 -16.12
C ALA A 54 0.94 17.65 -16.88
N ALA A 55 1.40 16.44 -16.55
CA ALA A 55 0.90 15.18 -17.11
C ALA A 55 -0.47 14.78 -16.52
N ARG A 56 -0.79 15.29 -15.35
CA ARG A 56 -1.95 14.87 -14.54
C ARG A 56 -1.94 13.39 -14.24
N THR A 57 -0.75 12.85 -14.05
CA THR A 57 -0.51 11.45 -13.69
C THR A 57 0.48 11.40 -12.54
N VAL A 58 0.18 10.56 -11.55
CA VAL A 58 1.05 10.22 -10.43
C VAL A 58 1.37 8.74 -10.53
N ALA A 59 2.60 8.35 -10.26
CA ALA A 59 2.96 6.94 -10.20
C ALA A 59 2.97 6.45 -8.75
N LEU A 60 2.37 5.29 -8.52
CA LEU A 60 2.43 4.53 -7.27
C LEU A 60 3.26 3.28 -7.51
N VAL A 61 4.40 3.18 -6.84
CA VAL A 61 5.29 2.02 -6.90
C VAL A 61 5.07 1.18 -5.66
N VAL A 62 4.69 -0.09 -5.85
CA VAL A 62 4.43 -1.06 -4.78
C VAL A 62 5.26 -2.32 -4.98
N PRO A 63 5.53 -3.06 -3.90
CA PRO A 63 6.37 -4.26 -3.98
C PRO A 63 5.68 -5.48 -4.57
N ASP A 64 4.36 -5.64 -4.32
CA ASP A 64 3.63 -6.86 -4.69
C ASP A 64 2.12 -6.61 -4.73
N ILE A 65 1.56 -6.43 -5.91
CA ILE A 65 0.12 -6.19 -6.08
C ILE A 65 -0.75 -7.41 -5.73
N MET A 66 -0.15 -8.58 -5.59
CA MET A 66 -0.89 -9.79 -5.21
C MET A 66 -1.32 -9.78 -3.75
N ASN A 67 -0.63 -9.02 -2.89
CA ASN A 67 -1.12 -8.79 -1.53
C ASN A 67 -2.28 -7.76 -1.55
N PRO A 68 -3.48 -8.13 -1.03
CA PRO A 68 -4.68 -7.28 -1.05
C PRO A 68 -4.52 -5.92 -0.35
N PHE A 69 -3.57 -5.78 0.57
CA PHE A 69 -3.22 -4.51 1.21
C PHE A 69 -2.95 -3.42 0.17
N PHE A 70 -2.20 -3.74 -0.89
CA PHE A 70 -1.88 -2.78 -1.96
C PHE A 70 -3.06 -2.42 -2.83
N GLY A 71 -4.08 -3.29 -2.90
CA GLY A 71 -5.37 -2.96 -3.54
C GLY A 71 -6.11 -1.84 -2.81
N GLY A 72 -6.12 -1.87 -1.47
CA GLY A 72 -6.66 -0.81 -0.61
C GLY A 72 -5.89 0.50 -0.79
N LEU A 73 -4.56 0.44 -0.70
CA LEU A 73 -3.66 1.58 -0.89
C LEU A 73 -3.90 2.28 -2.24
N LEU A 74 -3.95 1.51 -3.33
CA LEU A 74 -4.24 2.03 -4.66
C LEU A 74 -5.61 2.69 -4.73
N ARG A 75 -6.65 2.08 -4.15
CA ARG A 75 -8.02 2.61 -4.14
C ARG A 75 -8.09 3.96 -3.44
N GLY A 76 -7.45 4.10 -2.28
CA GLY A 76 -7.37 5.36 -1.54
C GLY A 76 -6.68 6.46 -2.35
N ALA A 77 -5.52 6.15 -2.92
CA ALA A 77 -4.79 7.07 -3.80
C ALA A 77 -5.60 7.46 -5.04
N GLN A 78 -6.26 6.50 -5.72
CA GLN A 78 -7.08 6.74 -6.90
C GLN A 78 -8.32 7.59 -6.59
N THR A 79 -8.96 7.37 -5.45
CA THR A 79 -10.13 8.15 -5.04
C THR A 79 -9.77 9.61 -4.85
N ALA A 80 -8.67 9.89 -4.13
CA ALA A 80 -8.16 11.23 -3.93
C ALA A 80 -7.67 11.86 -5.26
N ALA A 81 -6.97 11.09 -6.09
CA ALA A 81 -6.48 11.54 -7.39
C ALA A 81 -7.61 11.93 -8.34
N ARG A 82 -8.67 11.13 -8.40
CA ARG A 82 -9.84 11.43 -9.24
C ARG A 82 -10.49 12.76 -8.85
N ALA A 83 -10.64 13.03 -7.55
CA ALA A 83 -11.18 14.30 -7.06
C ALA A 83 -10.31 15.50 -7.47
N ALA A 84 -9.00 15.31 -7.59
CA ALA A 84 -8.05 16.33 -8.02
C ALA A 84 -7.83 16.39 -9.55
N GLY A 85 -8.49 15.53 -10.33
CA GLY A 85 -8.34 15.43 -11.79
C GLY A 85 -7.02 14.81 -12.23
N TYR A 86 -6.49 13.88 -11.44
CA TYR A 86 -5.29 13.09 -11.70
C TYR A 86 -5.62 11.62 -11.98
N ALA A 87 -4.72 10.94 -12.68
CA ALA A 87 -4.69 9.49 -12.78
C ALA A 87 -3.56 8.94 -11.89
N VAL A 88 -3.72 7.70 -11.40
CA VAL A 88 -2.64 6.96 -10.73
C VAL A 88 -2.22 5.81 -11.64
N ALA A 89 -0.95 5.79 -12.03
CA ALA A 89 -0.30 4.66 -12.69
C ALA A 89 0.33 3.78 -11.61
N LEU A 90 -0.03 2.50 -11.58
CA LEU A 90 0.55 1.53 -10.67
C LEU A 90 1.75 0.86 -11.32
N ILE A 91 2.82 0.68 -10.56
CA ILE A 91 3.98 -0.13 -10.90
C ILE A 91 4.17 -1.15 -9.79
N ASP A 92 4.11 -2.39 -10.17
CA ASP A 92 4.44 -3.54 -9.34
C ASP A 92 5.90 -3.91 -9.59
N THR A 93 6.67 -4.09 -8.52
CA THR A 93 8.09 -4.43 -8.63
C THR A 93 8.38 -5.90 -8.37
N ASP A 94 7.36 -6.70 -8.04
CA ASP A 94 7.50 -8.12 -7.69
C ASP A 94 8.62 -8.35 -6.63
N ASN A 95 8.67 -7.46 -5.64
CA ASN A 95 9.70 -7.43 -4.60
C ASN A 95 11.14 -7.24 -5.11
N ASP A 96 11.36 -6.99 -6.40
CA ASP A 96 12.67 -6.69 -6.98
C ASP A 96 13.08 -5.23 -6.65
N ARG A 97 14.09 -5.09 -5.78
CA ARG A 97 14.59 -3.77 -5.34
C ARG A 97 15.29 -3.00 -6.47
N ASP A 98 16.02 -3.69 -7.32
CA ASP A 98 16.74 -3.07 -8.44
C ASP A 98 15.77 -2.57 -9.50
N TRP A 99 14.74 -3.37 -9.80
CA TRP A 99 13.64 -2.97 -10.66
C TRP A 99 12.84 -1.80 -10.06
N GLY A 100 12.59 -1.82 -8.75
CA GLY A 100 11.93 -0.73 -8.03
C GLY A 100 12.68 0.59 -8.17
N ALA A 101 14.01 0.58 -7.98
CA ALA A 101 14.85 1.75 -8.13
C ALA A 101 14.92 2.24 -9.59
N ALA A 102 15.08 1.33 -10.56
CA ALA A 102 15.10 1.64 -11.99
C ALA A 102 13.76 2.22 -12.47
N SER A 103 12.64 1.67 -11.98
CA SER A 103 11.29 2.15 -12.30
C SER A 103 11.06 3.55 -11.75
N ALA A 104 11.46 3.82 -10.51
CA ALA A 104 11.38 5.15 -9.93
C ALA A 104 12.20 6.16 -10.74
N GLU A 105 13.41 5.82 -11.18
CA GLU A 105 14.25 6.68 -12.01
C GLU A 105 13.64 6.94 -13.39
N ALA A 106 13.13 5.89 -14.04
CA ALA A 106 12.46 6.03 -15.35
C ALA A 106 11.21 6.92 -15.27
N LEU A 107 10.48 6.87 -14.16
CA LEU A 107 9.29 7.70 -13.93
C LEU A 107 9.66 9.15 -13.64
N ARG A 108 10.79 9.41 -12.99
CA ARG A 108 11.33 10.76 -12.77
C ARG A 108 11.66 11.45 -14.08
N ALA A 109 12.15 10.69 -15.07
CA ALA A 109 12.42 11.18 -16.44
C ALA A 109 11.16 11.19 -17.34
N GLY A 110 10.04 10.63 -16.87
CA GLY A 110 8.85 10.32 -17.65
C GLY A 110 7.64 11.25 -17.44
N PRO A 111 6.46 10.80 -17.83
CA PRO A 111 5.24 11.62 -17.86
C PRO A 111 4.49 11.67 -16.52
N ALA A 112 5.12 11.39 -15.38
CA ALA A 112 4.49 11.51 -14.07
C ALA A 112 4.83 12.86 -13.42
N ASP A 113 3.83 13.52 -12.82
CA ASP A 113 4.01 14.79 -12.11
C ASP A 113 4.57 14.57 -10.69
N GLY A 114 4.55 13.33 -10.19
CA GLY A 114 5.10 12.96 -8.87
C GLY A 114 4.99 11.47 -8.59
N LEU A 115 5.68 11.05 -7.54
CA LEU A 115 5.84 9.63 -7.17
C LEU A 115 5.34 9.35 -5.76
N LEU A 116 4.64 8.25 -5.59
CA LEU A 116 4.32 7.59 -4.34
C LEU A 116 5.14 6.29 -4.27
N LEU A 117 6.10 6.22 -3.35
CA LEU A 117 7.06 5.12 -3.27
C LEU A 117 6.84 4.33 -1.99
N PHE A 118 6.42 3.07 -2.11
CA PHE A 118 6.24 2.19 -0.95
C PHE A 118 7.57 1.51 -0.59
N GLU A 119 8.02 1.70 0.66
CA GLU A 119 9.19 1.04 1.27
C GLU A 119 10.47 1.01 0.41
N VAL A 120 10.75 2.08 -0.31
CA VAL A 120 12.02 2.20 -1.03
C VAL A 120 13.15 2.53 -0.03
N ASP A 121 14.09 1.62 0.14
CA ASP A 121 15.24 1.75 1.04
C ASP A 121 16.55 1.45 0.29
N PRO A 122 17.48 2.41 0.16
CA PRO A 122 17.33 3.79 0.59
C PRO A 122 16.36 4.59 -0.30
N PRO A 123 15.59 5.52 0.29
CA PRO A 123 14.74 6.38 -0.53
C PRO A 123 15.61 7.21 -1.47
N PRO A 124 15.11 7.55 -2.68
CA PRO A 124 15.85 8.37 -3.63
C PRO A 124 16.41 9.60 -2.94
N ARG A 125 17.68 9.92 -3.17
CA ARG A 125 18.24 11.17 -2.67
C ARG A 125 17.44 12.33 -3.27
N ALA A 126 17.10 13.32 -2.46
CA ALA A 126 16.45 14.55 -2.94
C ALA A 126 17.42 15.32 -3.86
N ALA A 127 17.63 14.80 -5.05
CA ALA A 127 18.53 15.39 -6.06
C ALA A 127 17.84 16.46 -6.91
N GLY A 128 16.57 16.77 -6.61
CA GLY A 128 15.78 17.74 -7.39
C GLY A 128 14.52 18.18 -6.65
N SER A 129 13.75 19.04 -7.31
CA SER A 129 12.46 19.57 -6.82
C SER A 129 11.29 18.63 -7.10
N GLU A 130 11.55 17.37 -7.45
CA GLU A 130 10.49 16.45 -7.85
C GLU A 130 9.64 16.05 -6.65
N PRO A 131 8.31 16.11 -6.79
CA PRO A 131 7.39 15.71 -5.75
C PRO A 131 7.44 14.19 -5.53
N ILE A 132 7.93 13.79 -4.37
CA ILE A 132 8.02 12.39 -3.93
C ILE A 132 7.44 12.29 -2.53
N VAL A 133 6.57 11.31 -2.31
CA VAL A 133 6.11 10.89 -0.98
C VAL A 133 6.53 9.45 -0.76
N VAL A 134 7.15 9.19 0.38
CA VAL A 134 7.55 7.84 0.79
C VAL A 134 6.46 7.24 1.68
N ILE A 135 6.09 5.99 1.43
CA ILE A 135 5.07 5.24 2.18
C ILE A 135 5.77 4.13 2.96
N GLU A 136 5.39 3.92 4.23
CA GLU A 136 5.93 2.88 5.14
C GLU A 136 7.45 2.94 5.38
N SER A 137 8.06 4.09 5.15
CA SER A 137 9.47 4.32 5.41
C SER A 137 9.72 5.75 5.89
N GLU A 138 10.80 5.96 6.63
CA GLU A 138 11.25 7.31 6.99
C GLU A 138 12.22 7.84 5.94
N SER A 139 12.09 9.12 5.60
CA SER A 139 12.96 9.77 4.63
C SER A 139 13.47 11.11 5.13
N ARG A 140 14.77 11.35 4.98
CA ARG A 140 15.39 12.66 5.19
C ARG A 140 15.34 13.48 3.91
N GLY A 141 14.25 14.16 3.63
CA GLY A 141 14.17 15.02 2.45
C GLY A 141 12.85 14.92 1.68
N HIS A 142 12.09 13.86 1.93
CA HIS A 142 10.75 13.70 1.39
C HIS A 142 9.75 13.52 2.52
N PRO A 143 8.53 14.07 2.42
CA PRO A 143 7.47 13.75 3.35
C PRO A 143 7.14 12.26 3.26
N SER A 144 6.77 11.69 4.38
CA SER A 144 6.38 10.30 4.46
C SER A 144 5.03 10.12 5.15
N VAL A 145 4.36 9.03 4.83
CA VAL A 145 3.22 8.53 5.58
C VAL A 145 3.46 7.07 5.91
N ARG A 146 3.21 6.70 7.16
CA ARG A 146 3.37 5.32 7.65
C ARG A 146 2.29 4.97 8.66
N LEU A 147 2.06 3.70 8.82
CA LEU A 147 1.26 3.14 9.90
C LEU A 147 2.08 3.10 11.19
N ASP A 148 1.42 3.16 12.34
CA ASP A 148 2.06 2.95 13.65
C ASP A 148 2.19 1.44 13.94
N ALA A 149 2.98 0.76 13.09
CA ALA A 149 3.13 -0.69 13.11
C ALA A 149 3.77 -1.18 14.42
N GLU A 150 4.67 -0.40 15.02
CA GLU A 150 5.28 -0.74 16.31
C GLU A 150 4.22 -0.81 17.40
N ARG A 151 3.38 0.24 17.53
CA ARG A 151 2.30 0.28 18.51
C ARG A 151 1.25 -0.80 18.28
N GLY A 152 0.91 -1.07 17.01
CA GLY A 152 0.00 -2.16 16.65
C GLY A 152 0.53 -3.53 17.08
N THR A 153 1.81 -3.79 16.80
CA THR A 153 2.46 -5.03 17.24
C THR A 153 2.54 -5.13 18.76
N GLU A 154 2.85 -4.03 19.44
CA GLU A 154 2.80 -4.02 20.92
C GLU A 154 1.41 -4.37 21.45
N ALA A 155 0.35 -3.81 20.88
CA ALA A 155 -1.01 -4.10 21.28
C ALA A 155 -1.35 -5.60 21.08
N ALA A 156 -0.97 -6.18 19.93
CA ALA A 156 -1.17 -7.59 19.61
C ALA A 156 -0.43 -8.51 20.58
N VAL A 157 0.85 -8.26 20.84
CA VAL A 157 1.66 -9.10 21.74
C VAL A 157 1.19 -8.94 23.19
N ARG A 158 0.89 -7.73 23.65
CA ARG A 158 0.33 -7.50 24.99
C ARG A 158 -0.99 -8.23 25.19
N HIS A 159 -1.88 -8.23 24.21
CA HIS A 159 -3.12 -9.00 24.26
C HIS A 159 -2.86 -10.49 24.50
N LEU A 160 -1.89 -11.09 23.80
CA LEU A 160 -1.51 -12.49 24.04
C LEU A 160 -0.93 -12.70 25.45
N LEU A 161 -0.05 -11.81 25.91
CA LEU A 161 0.51 -11.87 27.27
C LEU A 161 -0.55 -11.70 28.35
N GLU A 162 -1.52 -10.80 28.16
CA GLU A 162 -2.65 -10.57 29.08
C GLU A 162 -3.60 -11.77 29.16
N LEU A 163 -3.70 -12.55 28.09
CA LEU A 163 -4.39 -13.85 28.08
C LEU A 163 -3.63 -14.95 28.81
N GLY A 164 -2.36 -14.72 29.18
CA GLY A 164 -1.50 -15.67 29.89
C GLY A 164 -0.57 -16.49 29.01
N HIS A 165 -0.41 -16.14 27.72
CA HIS A 165 0.55 -16.82 26.87
C HIS A 165 1.99 -16.41 27.21
N GLU A 166 2.82 -17.36 27.59
CA GLU A 166 4.25 -17.15 27.86
C GLU A 166 5.13 -17.59 26.66
N ARG A 167 4.65 -18.57 25.89
CA ARG A 167 5.35 -19.14 24.73
C ARG A 167 4.68 -18.67 23.44
N ILE A 168 5.20 -17.56 22.89
CA ILE A 168 4.69 -16.90 21.68
C ILE A 168 5.70 -17.06 20.57
N GLY A 169 5.29 -17.65 19.45
CA GLY A 169 6.08 -17.74 18.22
C GLY A 169 5.82 -16.56 17.28
N HIS A 170 6.76 -16.29 16.39
CA HIS A 170 6.63 -15.24 15.39
C HIS A 170 6.84 -15.80 13.98
N VAL A 171 5.79 -15.78 13.17
CA VAL A 171 5.90 -16.03 11.73
C VAL A 171 6.13 -14.69 11.04
N ALA A 172 7.41 -14.36 10.86
CA ALA A 172 7.88 -13.06 10.40
C ALA A 172 7.99 -12.99 8.88
N SER A 173 7.97 -11.78 8.34
CA SER A 173 8.27 -11.54 6.93
C SER A 173 9.71 -11.90 6.57
N VAL A 174 9.91 -12.52 5.40
CA VAL A 174 11.24 -12.77 4.82
C VAL A 174 11.90 -11.46 4.33
N TYR A 175 11.11 -10.42 4.10
CA TYR A 175 11.60 -9.16 3.58
C TYR A 175 12.18 -8.28 4.70
N ASP A 176 13.45 -7.87 4.57
CA ASP A 176 14.08 -6.94 5.50
C ASP A 176 13.71 -5.49 5.16
N ARG A 177 12.51 -5.06 5.61
CA ARG A 177 11.95 -3.74 5.37
C ARG A 177 11.72 -2.97 6.68
N PRO A 178 11.63 -1.62 6.64
CA PRO A 178 11.49 -0.81 7.84
C PRO A 178 10.33 -1.24 8.75
N THR A 179 9.14 -1.47 8.18
CA THR A 179 7.96 -1.87 8.96
C THR A 179 8.16 -3.21 9.67
N PHE A 180 8.74 -4.23 8.99
CA PHE A 180 8.98 -5.55 9.59
C PHE A 180 10.10 -5.54 10.63
N ARG A 181 11.10 -4.67 10.48
CA ARG A 181 12.11 -4.44 11.52
C ARG A 181 11.50 -3.84 12.78
N LEU A 182 10.54 -2.91 12.66
CA LEU A 182 9.82 -2.35 13.80
C LEU A 182 8.97 -3.42 14.50
N ARG A 183 8.20 -4.22 13.74
CA ARG A 183 7.37 -5.32 14.28
C ARG A 183 8.25 -6.33 15.02
N ARG A 184 9.32 -6.81 14.42
CA ARG A 184 10.28 -7.74 15.05
C ARG A 184 10.84 -7.20 16.36
N ARG A 185 11.27 -5.93 16.40
CA ARG A 185 11.78 -5.29 17.62
C ARG A 185 10.71 -5.20 18.72
N ALA A 186 9.47 -4.92 18.35
CA ALA A 186 8.36 -4.87 19.31
C ALA A 186 8.09 -6.26 19.93
N VAL A 187 8.09 -7.32 19.12
CA VAL A 187 7.98 -8.70 19.59
C VAL A 187 9.14 -9.04 20.53
N ASP A 188 10.40 -8.82 20.10
CA ASP A 188 11.61 -9.15 20.87
C ASP A 188 11.69 -8.40 22.21
N ARG A 189 11.12 -7.21 22.28
CA ARG A 189 11.08 -6.41 23.52
C ARG A 189 10.06 -6.91 24.53
N LEU A 190 8.96 -7.48 24.09
CA LEU A 190 7.82 -7.83 24.94
C LEU A 190 7.80 -9.31 25.34
N VAL A 191 8.21 -10.20 24.46
CA VAL A 191 8.27 -11.64 24.75
C VAL A 191 9.54 -11.94 25.51
N ALA A 192 9.41 -12.61 26.66
CA ALA A 192 10.56 -12.97 27.50
C ALA A 192 11.37 -14.12 26.85
N GLY A 193 12.69 -13.99 26.88
CA GLY A 193 13.61 -15.01 26.33
C GLY A 193 13.73 -14.94 24.80
N ASP A 194 14.22 -16.04 24.23
CA ASP A 194 14.39 -16.15 22.79
C ASP A 194 13.05 -16.43 22.10
N VAL A 195 12.68 -15.58 21.15
CA VAL A 195 11.47 -15.75 20.35
C VAL A 195 11.70 -16.80 19.27
N ALA A 196 10.94 -17.89 19.34
CA ALA A 196 10.90 -18.88 18.27
C ALA A 196 10.35 -18.21 17.00
N ARG A 197 11.16 -18.16 15.94
CA ARG A 197 10.83 -17.39 14.73
C ARG A 197 11.17 -18.15 13.46
N VAL A 198 10.27 -18.05 12.50
CA VAL A 198 10.47 -18.48 11.11
C VAL A 198 10.13 -17.32 10.18
N HIS A 199 10.53 -17.45 8.92
CA HIS A 199 10.28 -16.43 7.94
C HIS A 199 9.43 -16.95 6.78
N SER A 200 8.50 -16.14 6.31
CA SER A 200 7.62 -16.42 5.17
C SER A 200 7.52 -15.21 4.26
N ASP A 201 7.36 -15.42 2.97
CA ASP A 201 6.75 -14.44 2.10
C ASP A 201 5.22 -14.40 2.33
N PHE A 202 4.52 -13.55 1.59
CA PHE A 202 3.07 -13.38 1.73
C PHE A 202 2.26 -14.30 0.82
N THR A 203 2.80 -15.49 0.48
CA THR A 203 2.04 -16.56 -0.17
C THR A 203 1.52 -17.56 0.85
N LEU A 204 0.32 -18.09 0.60
CA LEU A 204 -0.30 -19.07 1.49
C LEU A 204 0.56 -20.34 1.64
N ALA A 205 1.25 -20.75 0.56
CA ALA A 205 2.10 -21.94 0.56
C ALA A 205 3.34 -21.78 1.43
N SER A 206 4.03 -20.63 1.31
CA SER A 206 5.19 -20.31 2.15
C SER A 206 4.79 -20.18 3.61
N ALA A 207 3.69 -19.49 3.90
CA ALA A 207 3.16 -19.29 5.24
C ALA A 207 2.79 -20.63 5.92
N LEU A 208 2.12 -21.53 5.20
CA LEU A 208 1.82 -22.89 5.68
C LEU A 208 3.11 -23.64 6.02
N ALA A 209 4.08 -23.65 5.12
CA ALA A 209 5.34 -24.38 5.33
C ALA A 209 6.11 -23.85 6.54
N ALA A 210 6.25 -22.53 6.64
CA ALA A 210 6.94 -21.85 7.73
C ALA A 210 6.25 -22.10 9.09
N ALA A 211 4.93 -21.91 9.16
CA ALA A 211 4.18 -22.14 10.40
C ALA A 211 4.23 -23.61 10.84
N ARG A 212 4.14 -24.56 9.92
CA ARG A 212 4.26 -26.00 10.21
C ARG A 212 5.66 -26.33 10.75
N GLU A 213 6.72 -25.79 10.15
CA GLU A 213 8.09 -25.95 10.63
C GLU A 213 8.21 -25.45 12.09
N LEU A 214 7.75 -24.22 12.34
CA LEU A 214 7.80 -23.59 13.66
C LEU A 214 7.06 -24.41 14.71
N LEU A 215 5.81 -24.81 14.44
CA LEU A 215 4.98 -25.56 15.39
C LEU A 215 5.49 -26.99 15.61
N SER A 216 6.12 -27.61 14.60
CA SER A 216 6.71 -28.94 14.75
C SER A 216 8.01 -28.90 15.57
N ALA A 217 8.79 -27.82 15.46
CA ALA A 217 10.03 -27.65 16.21
C ALA A 217 9.81 -27.19 17.65
N HIS A 218 8.67 -26.55 17.94
CA HIS A 218 8.36 -25.92 19.22
C HIS A 218 6.92 -26.26 19.65
N ALA A 219 6.74 -27.50 20.13
CA ALA A 219 5.43 -28.02 20.55
C ALA A 219 4.87 -27.31 21.81
N ASP A 220 5.67 -26.51 22.49
CA ASP A 220 5.32 -25.71 23.66
C ASP A 220 4.77 -24.33 23.33
N LEU A 221 4.74 -23.94 22.06
CA LEU A 221 4.12 -22.70 21.62
C LEU A 221 2.60 -22.76 21.81
N THR A 222 2.06 -21.74 22.47
CA THR A 222 0.61 -21.60 22.71
C THR A 222 0.00 -20.45 21.91
N ALA A 223 0.82 -19.58 21.32
CA ALA A 223 0.35 -18.49 20.47
C ALA A 223 1.33 -18.16 19.35
N LEU A 224 0.81 -17.62 18.25
CA LEU A 224 1.58 -17.07 17.13
C LEU A 224 1.19 -15.61 16.88
N PHE A 225 2.20 -14.77 16.68
CA PHE A 225 2.06 -13.49 16.00
C PHE A 225 2.54 -13.64 14.55
N CYS A 226 1.71 -13.23 13.60
CA CYS A 226 1.97 -13.32 12.17
C CYS A 226 2.05 -11.92 11.57
N ASP A 227 3.05 -11.66 10.73
CA ASP A 227 3.29 -10.32 10.14
C ASP A 227 2.22 -9.88 9.10
N ASP A 228 1.25 -10.76 8.76
CA ASP A 228 0.20 -10.49 7.79
C ASP A 228 -0.96 -11.49 7.99
N ASP A 229 -2.18 -11.14 7.58
CA ASP A 229 -3.34 -12.03 7.69
C ASP A 229 -3.29 -13.22 6.70
N ILE A 230 -2.55 -13.09 5.59
CA ILE A 230 -2.27 -14.23 4.69
C ILE A 230 -1.33 -15.22 5.40
N VAL A 231 -0.35 -14.68 6.12
CA VAL A 231 0.56 -15.49 6.94
C VAL A 231 -0.21 -16.18 8.07
N ALA A 232 -1.13 -15.47 8.71
CA ALA A 232 -2.03 -16.06 9.70
C ALA A 232 -2.89 -17.17 9.09
N ALA A 233 -3.44 -17.00 7.88
CA ALA A 233 -4.19 -18.04 7.18
C ALA A 233 -3.34 -19.29 6.90
N GLY A 234 -2.06 -19.12 6.56
CA GLY A 234 -1.10 -20.24 6.47
C GLY A 234 -0.89 -20.94 7.80
N ALA A 235 -0.81 -20.20 8.91
CA ALA A 235 -0.71 -20.77 10.24
C ALA A 235 -1.97 -21.56 10.64
N TYR A 236 -3.18 -21.11 10.21
CA TYR A 236 -4.41 -21.89 10.39
C TYR A 236 -4.35 -23.23 9.67
N LEU A 237 -3.84 -23.26 8.46
CA LEU A 237 -3.67 -24.51 7.71
C LEU A 237 -2.68 -25.45 8.41
N ALA A 238 -1.55 -24.90 8.89
CA ALA A 238 -0.55 -25.67 9.64
C ALA A 238 -1.13 -26.24 10.94
N ALA A 239 -1.85 -25.44 11.71
CA ALA A 239 -2.52 -25.90 12.94
C ALA A 239 -3.50 -27.06 12.65
N ARG A 240 -4.31 -26.93 11.59
CA ARG A 240 -5.24 -27.99 11.15
C ARG A 240 -4.52 -29.29 10.76
N GLU A 241 -3.40 -29.20 10.01
CA GLU A 241 -2.58 -30.37 9.64
C GLU A 241 -1.98 -31.08 10.85
N LEU A 242 -1.64 -30.30 11.90
CA LEU A 242 -1.08 -30.81 13.15
C LEU A 242 -2.15 -31.21 14.19
N GLY A 243 -3.42 -31.04 13.87
CA GLY A 243 -4.53 -31.36 14.78
C GLY A 243 -4.71 -30.39 15.94
N LEU A 244 -4.16 -29.18 15.84
CA LEU A 244 -4.28 -28.13 16.86
C LEU A 244 -5.56 -27.31 16.66
N GLY A 245 -6.36 -27.20 17.71
CA GLY A 245 -7.58 -26.38 17.73
C GLY A 245 -7.27 -24.90 17.96
N ILE A 246 -7.89 -24.01 17.16
CA ILE A 246 -7.83 -22.57 17.32
C ILE A 246 -9.16 -22.10 17.93
N PRO A 247 -9.15 -21.32 19.00
CA PRO A 247 -8.02 -20.86 19.80
C PRO A 247 -7.61 -21.84 20.92
N GLY A 248 -8.24 -23.02 21.03
CA GLY A 248 -8.15 -23.91 22.20
C GLY A 248 -6.76 -24.44 22.51
N ASP A 249 -5.96 -24.76 21.50
CA ASP A 249 -4.59 -25.26 21.64
C ASP A 249 -3.57 -24.21 21.15
N LEU A 250 -3.97 -23.33 20.22
CA LEU A 250 -3.11 -22.31 19.64
C LEU A 250 -3.89 -21.03 19.37
N SER A 251 -3.48 -19.93 19.98
CA SER A 251 -3.95 -18.59 19.64
C SER A 251 -3.16 -18.02 18.47
N ILE A 252 -3.84 -17.32 17.55
CA ILE A 252 -3.19 -16.70 16.36
C ILE A 252 -3.63 -15.26 16.24
N VAL A 253 -2.65 -14.36 16.07
CA VAL A 253 -2.87 -12.95 15.76
C VAL A 253 -2.20 -12.61 14.43
N GLY A 254 -2.95 -11.94 13.55
CA GLY A 254 -2.49 -11.44 12.25
C GLY A 254 -2.20 -9.94 12.25
N PHE A 255 -1.99 -9.41 11.06
CA PHE A 255 -1.76 -7.99 10.80
C PHE A 255 -2.36 -7.61 9.44
N ASP A 256 -2.73 -6.35 9.27
CA ASP A 256 -3.31 -5.63 8.12
C ASP A 256 -4.84 -5.58 8.10
N GLY A 257 -5.57 -6.48 8.76
CA GLY A 257 -7.04 -6.45 8.79
C GLY A 257 -7.70 -6.89 7.48
N LEU A 258 -7.04 -7.77 6.72
CA LEU A 258 -7.51 -8.23 5.41
C LEU A 258 -8.82 -9.04 5.52
N ASP A 259 -9.62 -9.03 4.46
CA ASP A 259 -10.88 -9.78 4.41
C ASP A 259 -10.71 -11.29 4.58
N ILE A 260 -9.55 -11.83 4.17
CA ILE A 260 -9.25 -13.25 4.41
C ILE A 260 -9.32 -13.60 5.90
N GLY A 261 -8.87 -12.71 6.78
CA GLY A 261 -8.93 -12.91 8.23
C GLY A 261 -10.34 -13.01 8.79
N ARG A 262 -11.34 -12.44 8.09
CA ARG A 262 -12.75 -12.47 8.50
C ARG A 262 -13.45 -13.78 8.15
N VAL A 263 -12.98 -14.49 7.11
CA VAL A 263 -13.58 -15.75 6.64
C VAL A 263 -12.91 -17.00 7.20
N LEU A 264 -11.82 -16.84 7.95
CA LEU A 264 -11.26 -17.93 8.73
C LEU A 264 -12.22 -18.36 9.86
N ASP A 265 -12.14 -19.59 10.29
CA ASP A 265 -12.97 -20.12 11.37
C ASP A 265 -12.09 -20.68 12.51
N PRO A 266 -12.11 -20.00 13.66
CA PRO A 266 -12.75 -18.73 13.97
C PRO A 266 -12.09 -17.54 13.25
N PRO A 267 -12.77 -16.36 13.12
CA PRO A 267 -12.16 -15.18 12.50
C PRO A 267 -10.89 -14.73 13.25
N VAL A 268 -9.83 -14.38 12.51
CA VAL A 268 -8.53 -14.03 13.10
C VAL A 268 -8.55 -12.67 13.80
N THR A 269 -8.06 -12.62 15.04
CA THR A 269 -7.66 -11.39 15.74
C THR A 269 -6.50 -10.76 14.96
N THR A 270 -6.59 -9.48 14.64
CA THR A 270 -5.60 -8.82 13.76
C THR A 270 -5.37 -7.37 14.14
N VAL A 271 -4.20 -6.85 13.82
CA VAL A 271 -3.96 -5.41 13.83
C VAL A 271 -4.50 -4.83 12.53
N ALA A 272 -5.63 -4.16 12.62
CA ALA A 272 -6.27 -3.56 11.45
C ALA A 272 -5.56 -2.27 11.02
N ALA A 273 -5.23 -2.20 9.74
CA ALA A 273 -4.59 -1.08 9.09
C ALA A 273 -5.49 -0.53 7.97
N ASP A 274 -5.73 0.78 7.99
CA ASP A 274 -6.50 1.44 6.93
C ASP A 274 -5.61 1.77 5.73
N ALA A 275 -5.47 0.79 4.83
CA ALA A 275 -4.70 0.95 3.60
C ALA A 275 -5.30 2.01 2.66
N GLU A 276 -6.62 2.18 2.63
CA GLU A 276 -7.28 3.22 1.81
C GLU A 276 -6.93 4.61 2.34
N GLU A 277 -6.98 4.81 3.65
CA GLU A 277 -6.58 6.06 4.28
C GLU A 277 -5.10 6.37 4.05
N LEU A 278 -4.23 5.33 4.15
CA LEU A 278 -2.80 5.46 3.87
C LEU A 278 -2.56 5.99 2.43
N GLY A 279 -3.25 5.41 1.44
CA GLY A 279 -3.16 5.82 0.05
C GLY A 279 -3.71 7.23 -0.19
N ARG A 280 -4.83 7.57 0.44
CA ARG A 280 -5.44 8.90 0.39
C ARG A 280 -4.49 9.97 0.94
N VAL A 281 -3.93 9.74 2.12
CA VAL A 281 -3.00 10.69 2.76
C VAL A 281 -1.70 10.81 1.97
N ALA A 282 -1.17 9.71 1.44
CA ALA A 282 0.02 9.74 0.58
C ALA A 282 -0.21 10.66 -0.63
N PHE A 283 -1.34 10.52 -1.31
CA PHE A 283 -1.68 11.38 -2.45
C PHE A 283 -1.87 12.85 -2.03
N GLU A 284 -2.51 13.14 -0.90
CA GLU A 284 -2.68 14.52 -0.40
C GLU A 284 -1.35 15.20 -0.07
N LEU A 285 -0.40 14.48 0.53
CA LEU A 285 0.95 14.98 0.76
C LEU A 285 1.66 15.32 -0.57
N LEU A 286 1.50 14.46 -1.57
CA LEU A 286 2.07 14.70 -2.89
C LEU A 286 1.46 15.93 -3.57
N MET A 287 0.14 16.10 -3.49
CA MET A 287 -0.54 17.30 -4.03
C MET A 287 -0.10 18.58 -3.31
N ALA A 288 0.19 18.49 -2.02
CA ALA A 288 0.75 19.62 -1.27
C ALA A 288 2.13 20.02 -1.80
N GLN A 289 3.00 19.05 -2.14
CA GLN A 289 4.30 19.32 -2.75
C GLN A 289 4.15 19.91 -4.16
N LEU A 290 3.27 19.36 -5.00
CA LEU A 290 2.97 19.88 -6.33
C LEU A 290 2.47 21.35 -6.30
N ALA A 291 1.83 21.74 -5.19
CA ALA A 291 1.43 23.12 -4.93
C ALA A 291 2.54 23.99 -4.30
N GLY A 292 3.80 23.51 -4.27
CA GLY A 292 4.96 24.22 -3.70
C GLY A 292 4.99 24.29 -2.18
N ARG A 293 4.14 23.52 -1.48
CA ARG A 293 4.13 23.45 -0.01
C ARG A 293 5.12 22.38 0.49
N ARG A 294 5.51 22.46 1.74
CA ARG A 294 6.34 21.46 2.43
C ARG A 294 5.50 20.73 3.49
N PRO A 295 4.75 19.68 3.12
CA PRO A 295 3.94 18.97 4.09
C PRO A 295 4.82 18.22 5.09
N ARG A 296 4.28 18.05 6.31
CA ARG A 296 4.92 17.23 7.34
C ARG A 296 4.56 15.77 7.14
N SER A 297 5.49 14.89 7.49
CA SER A 297 5.24 13.44 7.55
C SER A 297 4.09 13.10 8.50
N ARG A 298 3.40 12.01 8.23
CA ARG A 298 2.24 11.53 8.99
C ARG A 298 2.48 10.11 9.49
N VAL A 299 1.97 9.84 10.69
CA VAL A 299 1.83 8.47 11.23
C VAL A 299 0.34 8.24 11.41
N LEU A 300 -0.18 7.19 10.83
CA LEU A 300 -1.58 6.80 10.92
C LEU A 300 -1.74 5.73 12.01
N PRO A 301 -2.79 5.80 12.82
CA PRO A 301 -3.04 4.79 13.84
C PRO A 301 -3.41 3.46 13.19
N VAL A 302 -3.17 2.39 13.93
CA VAL A 302 -3.68 1.04 13.70
C VAL A 302 -4.38 0.57 14.96
N GLU A 303 -5.33 -0.35 14.85
CA GLU A 303 -6.13 -0.83 15.95
C GLU A 303 -6.11 -2.36 16.01
N LEU A 304 -6.01 -2.92 17.22
CA LEU A 304 -6.18 -4.36 17.42
C LEU A 304 -7.68 -4.70 17.40
N GLU A 305 -8.11 -5.42 16.38
CA GLU A 305 -9.44 -6.02 16.31
C GLU A 305 -9.40 -7.42 16.91
N VAL A 306 -9.84 -7.56 18.15
CA VAL A 306 -9.97 -8.86 18.81
C VAL A 306 -11.18 -9.60 18.25
N ARG A 307 -10.93 -10.82 17.76
CA ARG A 307 -11.96 -11.72 17.18
C ARG A 307 -11.89 -13.10 17.86
N GLY A 308 -12.17 -14.17 17.14
CA GLY A 308 -12.31 -15.51 17.72
C GLY A 308 -11.05 -16.35 17.84
N SER A 309 -9.91 -15.91 17.33
CA SER A 309 -8.68 -16.74 17.22
C SER A 309 -7.77 -16.72 18.44
N THR A 310 -8.15 -16.02 19.50
CA THR A 310 -7.34 -15.89 20.72
C THR A 310 -8.16 -16.23 21.96
N ALA A 311 -7.56 -17.00 22.89
CA ALA A 311 -8.11 -17.34 24.19
C ALA A 311 -6.97 -17.58 25.18
N ALA A 312 -7.26 -17.72 26.47
CA ALA A 312 -6.25 -18.14 27.45
C ALA A 312 -5.68 -19.52 27.08
N PRO A 313 -4.37 -19.77 27.29
CA PRO A 313 -3.77 -21.09 27.08
C PRO A 313 -4.37 -22.12 28.05
N ARG A 314 -4.46 -23.36 27.60
CA ARG A 314 -4.93 -24.49 28.44
C ARG A 314 -3.85 -25.00 29.36
#